data_3df4312338530382d4233eb786708b2b
#
_entry.id   3df4312338530382d4233eb786708b2b
#
_cell.length_a   1.000
_cell.length_b   1.000
_cell.length_c   1.000
_cell.angle_alpha   90.00
_cell.angle_beta   90.00
_cell.angle_gamma   90.00
#
_symmetry.space_group_name_H-M   'P 1'
#
loop_
_entity.id
_entity.type
_entity.pdbx_description
1 polymer ?
#
loop_
_entity_poly.entity_id
_entity_poly.type
_entity_poly.pdbx_seq_one_letter_code
_entity_poly.pdbx_strand_id
1 'polypeptide(L)'
;FAPRGAETTIIEMMPIIGNGLDASSTSSMKECMEKHHVRQMTNTSLQKVNAHSFLVKYDGKEEELPFDYGFVCLGMRANAPIWNDIQEAFVGEDVEVLNIGDSVRARRIIDGTDAGRHMVLNTLERLDYL
;
A
#
# COMPACT_ATOMS: atom_id res chain seq x y z
N PHE A 1 5.28 -10.77 16.63
CA PHE A 1 5.38 -12.22 16.73
C PHE A 1 6.84 -12.65 16.98
N ALA A 2 7.79 -12.34 16.08
CA ALA A 2 9.20 -12.73 16.21
C ALA A 2 9.83 -12.38 17.56
N PRO A 3 9.65 -11.15 18.14
CA PRO A 3 10.15 -10.84 19.49
C PRO A 3 9.56 -11.72 20.63
N ARG A 4 8.49 -12.42 20.35
CA ARG A 4 7.84 -13.37 21.30
C ARG A 4 8.21 -14.81 21.03
N GLY A 5 9.20 -15.06 20.18
CA GLY A 5 9.72 -16.40 19.88
C GLY A 5 8.97 -17.15 18.77
N ALA A 6 8.07 -16.49 18.03
CA ALA A 6 7.44 -17.12 16.88
C ALA A 6 8.43 -17.15 15.70
N GLU A 7 8.55 -18.27 15.02
CA GLU A 7 9.20 -18.34 13.71
C GLU A 7 8.40 -17.51 12.72
N THR A 8 9.02 -16.48 12.15
CA THR A 8 8.32 -15.48 11.34
C THR A 8 8.95 -15.38 9.96
N THR A 9 8.12 -15.47 8.93
CA THR A 9 8.53 -15.26 7.53
C THR A 9 7.77 -14.07 6.94
N ILE A 10 8.47 -13.18 6.27
CA ILE A 10 7.89 -12.08 5.48
C ILE A 10 8.08 -12.40 4.01
N ILE A 11 6.99 -12.34 3.25
CA ILE A 11 6.96 -12.52 1.80
C ILE A 11 6.69 -11.17 1.16
N GLU A 12 7.55 -10.74 0.25
CA GLU A 12 7.43 -9.47 -0.45
C GLU A 12 7.72 -9.65 -1.95
N MET A 13 6.80 -9.17 -2.79
CA MET A 13 6.95 -9.23 -4.24
C MET A 13 8.05 -8.30 -4.75
N MET A 14 8.28 -7.19 -4.06
CA MET A 14 9.33 -6.24 -4.39
C MET A 14 10.69 -6.73 -3.91
N PRO A 15 11.80 -6.19 -4.46
CA PRO A 15 13.15 -6.57 -4.04
C PRO A 15 13.51 -6.05 -2.63
N ILE A 16 12.71 -5.16 -2.05
CA ILE A 16 12.98 -4.52 -0.75
C ILE A 16 11.70 -4.56 0.10
N ILE A 17 11.82 -5.09 1.32
CA ILE A 17 10.77 -5.03 2.34
C ILE A 17 10.71 -3.60 2.90
N GLY A 18 9.49 -3.08 3.08
CA GLY A 18 9.27 -1.74 3.63
C GLY A 18 9.54 -0.62 2.63
N ASN A 19 9.38 -0.88 1.33
CA ASN A 19 9.47 0.14 0.30
C ASN A 19 8.51 1.31 0.59
N GLY A 20 9.04 2.53 0.61
CA GLY A 20 8.30 3.76 0.94
C GLY A 20 8.34 4.17 2.42
N LEU A 21 9.03 3.42 3.28
CA LEU A 21 9.36 3.88 4.63
C LEU A 21 10.46 4.94 4.60
N ASP A 22 10.47 5.82 5.60
CA ASP A 22 11.59 6.72 5.83
C ASP A 22 12.83 5.97 6.33
N ALA A 23 13.99 6.62 6.29
CA ALA A 23 15.28 5.99 6.62
C ALA A 23 15.32 5.47 8.07
N SER A 24 14.76 6.20 9.03
CA SER A 24 14.73 5.81 10.43
C SER A 24 13.90 4.56 10.66
N SER A 25 12.67 4.56 10.12
CA SER A 25 11.76 3.40 10.19
C SER A 25 12.35 2.17 9.49
N THR A 26 12.99 2.38 8.34
CA THR A 26 13.68 1.30 7.61
C THR A 26 14.81 0.68 8.42
N SER A 27 15.65 1.52 9.08
CA SER A 27 16.75 1.05 9.92
C SER A 27 16.23 0.23 11.10
N SER A 28 15.24 0.77 11.84
CA SER A 28 14.65 0.08 13.00
C SER A 28 13.98 -1.24 12.61
N MET A 29 13.30 -1.27 11.46
CA MET A 29 12.68 -2.50 10.95
C MET A 29 13.74 -3.55 10.62
N LYS A 30 14.82 -3.20 9.92
CA LYS A 30 15.92 -4.11 9.58
C LYS A 30 16.58 -4.68 10.82
N GLU A 31 16.93 -3.82 11.78
CA GLU A 31 17.50 -4.25 13.05
C GLU A 31 16.60 -5.24 13.79
N CYS A 32 15.30 -4.97 13.83
CA CYS A 32 14.32 -5.86 14.45
C CYS A 32 14.24 -7.23 13.72
N MET A 33 14.22 -7.22 12.39
CA MET A 33 14.18 -8.46 11.61
C MET A 33 15.45 -9.30 11.79
N GLU A 34 16.62 -8.67 11.78
CA GLU A 34 17.91 -9.33 12.01
C GLU A 34 18.00 -9.90 13.43
N LYS A 35 17.71 -9.08 14.43
CA LYS A 35 17.74 -9.48 15.84
C LYS A 35 16.87 -10.68 16.17
N HIS A 36 15.74 -10.81 15.49
CA HIS A 36 14.78 -11.86 15.73
C HIS A 36 14.75 -12.95 14.64
N HIS A 37 15.77 -12.98 13.80
CA HIS A 37 15.96 -14.00 12.75
C HIS A 37 14.74 -14.18 11.83
N VAL A 38 14.07 -13.08 11.48
CA VAL A 38 12.93 -13.11 10.57
C VAL A 38 13.37 -13.55 9.17
N ARG A 39 12.78 -14.63 8.66
CA ARG A 39 13.02 -15.07 7.28
C ARG A 39 12.42 -14.05 6.31
N GLN A 40 13.23 -13.56 5.39
CA GLN A 40 12.83 -12.57 4.40
C GLN A 40 12.84 -13.19 3.02
N MET A 41 11.68 -13.22 2.36
CA MET A 41 11.52 -13.73 1.00
C MET A 41 11.10 -12.56 0.08
N THR A 42 12.08 -11.83 -0.43
CA THR A 42 11.87 -10.77 -1.43
C THR A 42 11.76 -11.36 -2.83
N ASN A 43 11.31 -10.57 -3.82
CA ASN A 43 11.03 -11.03 -5.19
C ASN A 43 10.12 -12.28 -5.23
N THR A 44 9.28 -12.43 -4.19
CA THR A 44 8.44 -13.61 -3.98
C THR A 44 6.97 -13.19 -4.05
N SER A 45 6.23 -13.71 -4.99
CA SER A 45 4.82 -13.39 -5.17
C SER A 45 3.92 -14.45 -4.55
N LEU A 46 2.91 -13.98 -3.78
CA LEU A 46 1.85 -14.85 -3.28
C LEU A 46 0.93 -15.25 -4.44
N GLN A 47 0.79 -16.55 -4.68
CA GLN A 47 -0.06 -17.10 -5.75
C GLN A 47 -1.42 -17.53 -5.21
N LYS A 48 -1.44 -18.16 -4.04
CA LYS A 48 -2.66 -18.70 -3.45
C LYS A 48 -2.58 -18.75 -1.94
N VAL A 49 -3.71 -18.54 -1.29
CA VAL A 49 -3.90 -18.75 0.15
C VAL A 49 -4.70 -20.04 0.34
N ASN A 50 -4.13 -21.02 1.00
CA ASN A 50 -4.80 -22.24 1.42
C ASN A 50 -5.15 -22.15 2.92
N ALA A 51 -5.83 -23.14 3.47
CA ALA A 51 -6.27 -23.14 4.88
C ALA A 51 -5.10 -23.03 5.88
N HIS A 52 -3.96 -23.63 5.58
CA HIS A 52 -2.79 -23.70 6.46
C HIS A 52 -1.46 -23.46 5.75
N SER A 53 -1.49 -22.87 4.55
CA SER A 53 -0.29 -22.57 3.77
C SER A 53 -0.50 -21.44 2.77
N PHE A 54 0.61 -20.80 2.39
CA PHE A 54 0.70 -19.92 1.25
C PHE A 54 1.44 -20.64 0.11
N LEU A 55 0.85 -20.65 -1.08
CA LEU A 55 1.58 -21.00 -2.30
C LEU A 55 2.26 -19.72 -2.81
N VAL A 56 3.56 -19.74 -2.90
CA VAL A 56 4.38 -18.61 -3.36
C VAL A 56 5.18 -18.96 -4.59
N LYS A 57 5.55 -17.97 -5.37
CA LYS A 57 6.45 -18.14 -6.52
C LYS A 57 7.68 -17.28 -6.34
N TYR A 58 8.83 -17.93 -6.36
CA TYR A 58 10.15 -17.34 -6.24
C TYR A 58 11.08 -17.92 -7.31
N ASP A 59 11.78 -17.10 -8.06
CA ASP A 59 12.70 -17.49 -9.12
C ASP A 59 12.12 -18.54 -10.11
N GLY A 60 10.87 -18.30 -10.50
CA GLY A 60 10.15 -19.18 -11.42
C GLY A 60 9.64 -20.51 -10.83
N LYS A 61 9.96 -20.81 -9.58
CA LYS A 61 9.54 -22.01 -8.85
C LYS A 61 8.40 -21.69 -7.90
N GLU A 62 7.54 -22.67 -7.72
CA GLU A 62 6.47 -22.61 -6.71
C GLU A 62 6.91 -23.36 -5.45
N GLU A 63 6.63 -22.75 -4.31
CA GLU A 63 6.90 -23.31 -2.98
C GLU A 63 5.65 -23.14 -2.11
N GLU A 64 5.30 -24.16 -1.37
CA GLU A 64 4.23 -24.13 -0.39
C GLU A 64 4.81 -23.87 1.00
N LEU A 65 4.42 -22.76 1.62
CA LEU A 65 4.88 -22.33 2.94
C LEU A 65 3.77 -22.59 3.96
N PRO A 66 3.90 -23.58 4.84
CA PRO A 66 2.92 -23.84 5.90
C PRO A 66 2.98 -22.74 6.95
N PHE A 67 1.85 -22.50 7.63
CA PHE A 67 1.75 -21.55 8.73
C PHE A 67 0.69 -21.98 9.75
N ASP A 68 0.87 -21.58 11.00
CA ASP A 68 -0.16 -21.59 12.04
C ASP A 68 -1.03 -20.32 11.93
N TYR A 69 -0.40 -19.18 11.67
CA TYR A 69 -1.06 -17.89 11.48
C TYR A 69 -0.49 -17.18 10.24
N GLY A 70 -1.36 -16.82 9.31
CA GLY A 70 -1.02 -16.09 8.11
C GLY A 70 -1.69 -14.72 8.05
N PHE A 71 -0.93 -13.67 7.71
CA PHE A 71 -1.44 -12.30 7.54
C PHE A 71 -1.23 -11.86 6.10
N VAL A 72 -2.29 -11.38 5.47
CA VAL A 72 -2.25 -10.92 4.08
C VAL A 72 -2.34 -9.41 4.05
N CYS A 73 -1.25 -8.73 3.65
CA CYS A 73 -1.10 -7.28 3.61
C CYS A 73 -0.61 -6.85 2.21
N LEU A 74 -1.44 -7.05 1.19
CA LEU A 74 -1.06 -6.84 -0.22
C LEU A 74 -1.16 -5.39 -0.70
N GLY A 75 -1.18 -4.44 0.23
CA GLY A 75 -1.31 -3.02 -0.07
C GLY A 75 -2.76 -2.59 -0.31
N MET A 76 -2.90 -1.38 -0.81
CA MET A 76 -4.19 -0.75 -1.09
C MET A 76 -4.26 -0.28 -2.53
N ARG A 77 -5.46 -0.30 -3.10
CA ARG A 77 -5.75 0.28 -4.40
C ARG A 77 -6.75 1.43 -4.24
N ALA A 78 -6.63 2.41 -5.11
CA ALA A 78 -7.65 3.44 -5.22
C ALA A 78 -9.01 2.80 -5.47
N ASN A 79 -10.03 3.29 -4.75
CA ASN A 79 -11.40 2.86 -4.90
C ASN A 79 -12.29 4.10 -4.97
N ALA A 80 -12.78 4.40 -6.16
CA ALA A 80 -13.65 5.54 -6.42
C ALA A 80 -14.89 5.08 -7.21
N PRO A 81 -15.73 4.20 -6.63
CA PRO A 81 -16.85 3.59 -7.34
C PRO A 81 -17.90 4.61 -7.79
N ILE A 82 -18.03 5.71 -7.06
CA ILE A 82 -18.99 6.78 -7.36
C ILE A 82 -18.40 7.91 -8.23
N TRP A 83 -17.14 7.82 -8.65
CA TRP A 83 -16.48 8.91 -9.39
C TRP A 83 -17.16 9.18 -10.73
N ASN A 84 -17.47 8.16 -11.50
CA ASN A 84 -18.14 8.31 -12.77
C ASN A 84 -19.57 8.86 -12.60
N ASP A 85 -20.29 8.37 -11.61
CA ASP A 85 -21.67 8.83 -11.31
C ASP A 85 -21.68 10.31 -10.92
N ILE A 86 -20.68 10.74 -10.13
CA ILE A 86 -20.51 12.16 -9.76
C ILE A 86 -20.20 13.00 -11.00
N GLN A 87 -19.26 12.57 -11.84
CA GLN A 87 -18.94 13.29 -13.07
C GLN A 87 -20.15 13.43 -13.98
N GLU A 88 -20.92 12.36 -14.16
CA GLU A 88 -22.14 12.37 -14.97
C GLU A 88 -23.22 13.29 -14.39
N ALA A 89 -23.38 13.32 -13.06
CA ALA A 89 -24.37 14.15 -12.38
C ALA A 89 -24.13 15.67 -12.57
N PHE A 90 -22.89 16.08 -12.82
CA PHE A 90 -22.51 17.49 -12.98
C PHE A 90 -22.17 17.86 -14.43
N VAL A 91 -22.45 16.99 -15.41
CA VAL A 91 -22.28 17.31 -16.82
C VAL A 91 -23.19 18.48 -17.22
N GLY A 92 -22.59 19.56 -17.69
CA GLY A 92 -23.30 20.77 -18.14
C GLY A 92 -23.62 21.78 -17.03
N GLU A 93 -23.28 21.46 -15.78
CA GLU A 93 -23.39 22.41 -14.67
C GLU A 93 -22.10 23.27 -14.58
N ASP A 94 -22.23 24.50 -14.03
CA ASP A 94 -21.09 25.37 -13.75
C ASP A 94 -20.43 24.96 -12.42
N VAL A 95 -20.01 23.68 -12.37
CA VAL A 95 -19.39 23.07 -11.20
C VAL A 95 -18.17 22.28 -11.64
N GLU A 96 -17.03 22.52 -11.02
CA GLU A 96 -15.83 21.73 -11.21
C GLU A 96 -15.78 20.59 -10.18
N VAL A 97 -15.69 19.37 -10.66
CA VAL A 97 -15.59 18.17 -9.83
C VAL A 97 -14.17 17.63 -9.91
N LEU A 98 -13.51 17.52 -8.76
CA LEU A 98 -12.11 17.13 -8.65
C LEU A 98 -11.99 15.84 -7.83
N ASN A 99 -11.20 14.90 -8.33
CA ASN A 99 -10.88 13.67 -7.58
C ASN A 99 -9.48 13.81 -6.98
N ILE A 100 -9.34 13.62 -5.67
CA ILE A 100 -8.09 13.81 -4.93
C ILE A 100 -7.87 12.70 -3.89
N GLY A 101 -6.66 12.62 -3.36
CA GLY A 101 -6.32 11.72 -2.25
C GLY A 101 -6.38 10.24 -2.63
N ASP A 102 -6.83 9.42 -1.69
CA ASP A 102 -6.82 7.96 -1.80
C ASP A 102 -7.78 7.40 -2.87
N SER A 103 -8.78 8.18 -3.26
CA SER A 103 -9.67 7.83 -4.37
C SER A 103 -8.96 7.87 -5.73
N VAL A 104 -7.88 8.65 -5.87
CA VAL A 104 -7.00 8.64 -7.04
C VAL A 104 -5.89 7.62 -6.87
N ARG A 105 -5.22 7.63 -5.73
CA ARG A 105 -4.13 6.72 -5.39
C ARG A 105 -3.97 6.60 -3.89
N ALA A 106 -4.20 5.40 -3.36
CA ALA A 106 -4.01 5.12 -1.95
C ALA A 106 -2.54 5.34 -1.53
N ARG A 107 -2.33 6.23 -0.54
CA ARG A 107 -1.02 6.64 -0.02
C ARG A 107 -1.11 6.91 1.48
N ARG A 108 -0.15 7.70 2.01
CA ARG A 108 -0.15 8.15 3.40
C ARG A 108 -1.12 9.31 3.59
N ILE A 109 -1.51 9.54 4.83
CA ILE A 109 -2.42 10.64 5.20
C ILE A 109 -1.86 11.99 4.72
N ILE A 110 -0.56 12.22 4.87
CA ILE A 110 0.08 13.47 4.43
C ILE A 110 -0.06 13.70 2.92
N ASP A 111 0.05 12.64 2.11
CA ASP A 111 -0.12 12.75 0.66
C ASP A 111 -1.56 13.19 0.29
N GLY A 112 -2.55 12.72 1.07
CA GLY A 112 -3.96 13.11 0.90
C GLY A 112 -4.22 14.57 1.32
N THR A 113 -3.65 15.01 2.43
CA THR A 113 -3.78 16.41 2.90
C THR A 113 -3.08 17.39 1.96
N ASP A 114 -1.91 17.03 1.45
CA ASP A 114 -1.18 17.83 0.46
C ASP A 114 -1.93 17.91 -0.87
N ALA A 115 -2.50 16.80 -1.34
CA ALA A 115 -3.32 16.79 -2.54
C ALA A 115 -4.52 17.75 -2.42
N GLY A 116 -5.22 17.73 -1.28
CA GLY A 116 -6.33 18.64 -1.00
C GLY A 116 -5.89 20.11 -0.98
N ARG A 117 -4.81 20.41 -0.26
CA ARG A 117 -4.26 21.76 -0.19
C ARG A 117 -3.87 22.33 -1.55
N HIS A 118 -3.07 21.56 -2.33
CA HIS A 118 -2.62 22.02 -3.64
C HIS A 118 -3.78 22.21 -4.61
N MET A 119 -4.77 21.31 -4.57
CA MET A 119 -5.93 21.42 -5.45
C MET A 119 -6.75 22.68 -5.15
N VAL A 120 -7.01 22.99 -3.86
CA VAL A 120 -7.72 24.20 -3.45
C VAL A 120 -6.95 25.45 -3.87
N LEU A 121 -5.65 25.53 -3.60
CA LEU A 121 -4.83 26.70 -3.96
C LEU A 121 -4.82 26.92 -5.48
N ASN A 122 -4.55 25.87 -6.26
CA ASN A 122 -4.54 25.98 -7.72
C ASN A 122 -5.90 26.39 -8.30
N THR A 123 -7.00 25.96 -7.67
CA THR A 123 -8.34 26.35 -8.07
C THR A 123 -8.60 27.83 -7.77
N LEU A 124 -8.21 28.30 -6.57
CA LEU A 124 -8.37 29.69 -6.18
C LEU A 124 -7.51 30.64 -7.04
N GLU A 125 -6.25 30.26 -7.34
CA GLU A 125 -5.39 31.02 -8.26
C GLU A 125 -6.00 31.13 -9.66
N ARG A 126 -6.55 30.03 -10.19
CA ARG A 126 -7.18 30.01 -11.51
C ARG A 126 -8.45 30.86 -11.59
N LEU A 127 -9.16 30.99 -10.46
CA LEU A 127 -10.37 31.79 -10.35
C LEU A 127 -10.10 33.24 -9.91
N ASP A 128 -8.83 33.68 -9.86
CA ASP A 128 -8.40 35.02 -9.43
C ASP A 128 -8.86 35.42 -8.01
N TYR A 129 -8.91 34.43 -7.09
CA TYR A 129 -9.24 34.67 -5.67
C TYR A 129 -8.00 34.86 -4.77
N LEU A 130 -6.78 34.69 -5.31
CA LEU A 130 -5.51 34.85 -4.59
C LEU A 130 -4.59 35.85 -5.30
#